data_3a0d943ce5992722ad8655f3d3539cda
#
_entry.id   3a0d943ce5992722ad8655f3d3539cda
#
_cell.length_a   1.000
_cell.length_b   1.000
_cell.length_c   1.000
_cell.angle_alpha   90.00
_cell.angle_beta   90.00
_cell.angle_gamma   90.00
#
_symmetry.space_group_name_H-M   'P 1'
#
loop_
_entity.id
_entity.type
_entity.pdbx_description
1 polymer ?
#
loop_
_entity_poly.entity_id
_entity_poly.type
_entity_poly.pdbx_seq_one_letter_code
_entity_poly.pdbx_strand_id
1 'polypeptide(L)'
;MVSWCASVQAGIVLNTTRVIYQGNDKEVSLGVHNSGGGEILLQSWLEAPALATGNDPATQRLPFIVTPSLTRMAGGGKQLLRIIHSGTDMPTDRESVLWLNVQEIPQTAAQNTLQIAIRQRIKVFFRPDGMPGDPLQAPEQLNWKTGNNDSLQVENPGPYHVSMLKISVRQDDVELASIESQMLAPQQSLHIPLLRKKGGAPLVVSFVSINDYGGQVPYRATLANHESGYASKVMPR
;
A
#
# COMPACT_ATOMS: atom_id res chain seq x y z
N MET A 1 -20.82 35.41 19.89
CA MET A 1 -19.61 34.57 19.92
C MET A 1 -19.21 34.30 18.47
N VAL A 2 -18.09 34.85 18.03
CA VAL A 2 -17.55 34.57 16.69
C VAL A 2 -16.68 33.32 16.80
N SER A 3 -17.15 32.20 16.23
CA SER A 3 -16.37 30.96 16.15
C SER A 3 -15.26 31.16 15.11
N TRP A 4 -14.01 31.26 15.53
CA TRP A 4 -12.86 31.23 14.66
C TRP A 4 -12.63 29.78 14.25
N CYS A 5 -13.04 29.44 13.04
CA CYS A 5 -12.58 28.19 12.40
C CYS A 5 -11.10 28.36 12.08
N ALA A 6 -10.22 27.75 12.88
CA ALA A 6 -8.83 27.58 12.51
C ALA A 6 -8.78 26.68 11.27
N SER A 7 -8.32 27.22 10.14
CA SER A 7 -8.06 26.43 8.93
C SER A 7 -6.89 25.49 9.22
N VAL A 8 -7.16 24.20 9.35
CA VAL A 8 -6.09 23.18 9.35
C VAL A 8 -5.56 23.15 7.93
N GLN A 9 -4.40 23.77 7.70
CA GLN A 9 -3.71 23.68 6.42
C GLN A 9 -2.94 22.34 6.42
N ALA A 10 -3.37 21.40 5.58
CA ALA A 10 -2.56 20.24 5.23
C ALA A 10 -1.31 20.75 4.48
N GLY A 11 -0.12 20.30 4.89
CA GLY A 11 1.14 20.77 4.31
C GLY A 11 1.31 20.31 2.86
N ILE A 12 1.77 19.09 2.62
CA ILE A 12 1.98 18.54 1.27
C ILE A 12 0.85 17.61 0.84
N VAL A 13 0.50 17.67 -0.45
CA VAL A 13 -0.47 16.77 -1.11
C VAL A 13 0.23 16.04 -2.25
N LEU A 14 0.14 14.72 -2.26
CA LEU A 14 0.61 13.87 -3.35
C LEU A 14 -0.54 13.61 -4.33
N ASN A 15 -0.24 13.61 -5.63
CA ASN A 15 -1.26 13.38 -6.67
C ASN A 15 -1.68 11.90 -6.81
N THR A 16 -1.02 10.98 -6.10
CA THR A 16 -1.36 9.56 -6.10
C THR A 16 -1.03 8.91 -4.74
N THR A 17 -1.67 7.80 -4.43
CA THR A 17 -1.45 7.03 -3.21
C THR A 17 -0.41 5.91 -3.38
N ARG A 18 0.03 5.65 -4.62
CA ARG A 18 1.04 4.65 -5.00
C ARG A 18 1.66 5.00 -6.34
N VAL A 19 2.83 4.48 -6.60
CA VAL A 19 3.52 4.62 -7.88
C VAL A 19 3.70 3.24 -8.49
N ILE A 20 3.38 3.12 -9.79
CA ILE A 20 3.68 1.92 -10.59
C ILE A 20 4.85 2.28 -11.51
N TYR A 21 5.95 1.55 -11.38
CA TYR A 21 7.15 1.69 -12.19
C TYR A 21 7.25 0.48 -13.13
N GLN A 22 7.05 0.68 -14.43
CA GLN A 22 7.22 -0.38 -15.42
C GLN A 22 8.72 -0.55 -15.73
N GLY A 23 9.18 -1.79 -15.87
CA GLY A 23 10.60 -2.10 -16.03
C GLY A 23 11.25 -1.49 -17.28
N ASN A 24 10.48 -1.22 -18.33
CA ASN A 24 10.92 -0.57 -19.56
C ASN A 24 10.88 0.98 -19.48
N ASP A 25 10.32 1.55 -18.43
CA ASP A 25 10.34 3.00 -18.23
C ASP A 25 11.72 3.45 -17.76
N LYS A 26 12.21 4.57 -18.29
CA LYS A 26 13.46 5.17 -17.83
C LYS A 26 13.32 5.81 -16.45
N GLU A 27 12.13 6.31 -16.15
CA GLU A 27 11.77 6.95 -14.90
C GLU A 27 10.25 7.02 -14.74
N VAL A 28 9.79 7.23 -13.52
CA VAL A 28 8.41 7.57 -13.22
C VAL A 28 8.37 8.83 -12.36
N SER A 29 7.36 9.67 -12.55
CA SER A 29 7.23 10.93 -11.82
C SER A 29 6.01 10.96 -10.91
N LEU A 30 6.21 11.58 -9.73
CA LEU A 30 5.18 11.85 -8.74
C LEU A 30 5.05 13.36 -8.53
N GLY A 31 3.84 13.89 -8.63
CA GLY A 31 3.55 15.29 -8.31
C GLY A 31 3.34 15.52 -6.81
N VAL A 32 4.03 16.53 -6.28
CA VAL A 32 3.86 17.03 -4.91
C VAL A 32 3.41 18.48 -4.98
N HIS A 33 2.40 18.83 -4.19
CA HIS A 33 1.90 20.19 -4.05
C HIS A 33 1.98 20.63 -2.60
N ASN A 34 2.63 21.77 -2.34
CA ASN A 34 2.56 22.44 -1.05
C ASN A 34 1.23 23.22 -0.97
N SER A 35 0.24 22.66 -0.29
CA SER A 35 -1.08 23.31 -0.11
C SER A 35 -1.09 24.35 0.99
N GLY A 36 0.00 24.47 1.75
CA GLY A 36 0.18 25.50 2.77
C GLY A 36 0.53 26.87 2.18
N GLY A 37 0.32 27.93 2.96
CA GLY A 37 0.68 29.31 2.57
C GLY A 37 2.15 29.66 2.75
N GLY A 38 2.90 28.85 3.52
CA GLY A 38 4.31 29.09 3.83
C GLY A 38 5.27 28.29 2.98
N GLU A 39 6.52 28.73 2.93
CA GLU A 39 7.61 27.99 2.32
C GLU A 39 7.99 26.79 3.21
N ILE A 40 8.30 25.66 2.57
CA ILE A 40 8.76 24.43 3.22
C ILE A 40 10.04 23.92 2.54
N LEU A 41 10.77 23.06 3.26
CA LEU A 41 11.77 22.20 2.67
C LEU A 41 11.11 20.83 2.46
N LEU A 42 11.15 20.31 1.23
CA LEU A 42 10.66 18.97 0.89
C LEU A 42 11.84 18.02 0.85
N GLN A 43 11.78 16.96 1.64
CA GLN A 43 12.75 15.86 1.63
C GLN A 43 12.09 14.59 1.08
N SER A 44 12.79 13.88 0.20
CA SER A 44 12.30 12.61 -0.35
C SER A 44 13.41 11.55 -0.41
N TRP A 45 13.06 10.29 -0.07
CA TRP A 45 13.98 9.16 -0.12
C TRP A 45 13.20 7.85 -0.30
N LEU A 46 13.93 6.82 -0.75
CA LEU A 46 13.39 5.47 -0.92
C LEU A 46 13.92 4.55 0.20
N GLU A 47 13.07 3.62 0.62
CA GLU A 47 13.39 2.57 1.59
C GLU A 47 12.99 1.20 1.04
N ALA A 48 13.78 0.18 1.37
CA ALA A 48 13.37 -1.21 1.17
C ALA A 48 12.20 -1.56 2.10
N PRO A 49 11.38 -2.60 1.77
CA PRO A 49 10.49 -3.19 2.76
C PRO A 49 11.30 -3.70 3.95
N ALA A 50 10.74 -3.59 5.15
CA ALA A 50 11.34 -4.22 6.32
C ALA A 50 11.39 -5.73 6.07
N LEU A 51 12.58 -6.28 5.94
CA LEU A 51 12.79 -7.72 5.84
C LEU A 51 12.63 -8.33 7.23
N ALA A 52 12.07 -9.52 7.30
CA ALA A 52 11.99 -10.32 8.53
C ALA A 52 13.39 -10.67 9.12
N THR A 53 14.47 -10.33 8.43
CA THR A 53 15.88 -10.63 8.74
C THR A 53 16.57 -9.60 9.62
N GLY A 54 15.87 -8.56 10.10
CA GLY A 54 16.44 -7.61 11.07
C GLY A 54 17.42 -6.58 10.51
N ASN A 55 17.65 -6.54 9.20
CA ASN A 55 18.44 -5.48 8.59
C ASN A 55 17.66 -4.16 8.58
N ASP A 56 18.31 -3.08 8.98
CA ASP A 56 17.72 -1.75 8.92
C ASP A 56 17.42 -1.38 7.45
N PRO A 57 16.14 -1.14 7.07
CA PRO A 57 15.76 -0.77 5.71
C PRO A 57 16.49 0.48 5.19
N ALA A 58 16.92 1.37 6.07
CA ALA A 58 17.64 2.59 5.72
C ALA A 58 19.09 2.34 5.26
N THR A 59 19.67 1.20 5.61
CA THR A 59 21.06 0.85 5.26
C THR A 59 21.17 0.01 3.98
N GLN A 60 20.04 -0.52 3.48
CA GLN A 60 20.03 -1.32 2.26
C GLN A 60 20.21 -0.43 1.02
N ARG A 61 21.24 -0.71 0.21
CA ARG A 61 21.39 -0.05 -1.09
C ARG A 61 20.29 -0.50 -2.03
N LEU A 62 19.50 0.45 -2.48
CA LEU A 62 18.45 0.21 -3.48
C LEU A 62 18.98 0.59 -4.87
N PRO A 63 18.64 -0.17 -5.92
CA PRO A 63 18.96 0.20 -7.30
C PRO A 63 18.01 1.30 -7.83
N PHE A 64 17.55 2.17 -6.94
CA PHE A 64 16.64 3.27 -7.26
C PHE A 64 17.10 4.55 -6.59
N ILE A 65 16.92 5.65 -7.28
CA ILE A 65 17.12 7.00 -6.73
C ILE A 65 15.83 7.81 -6.91
N VAL A 66 15.59 8.75 -5.98
CA VAL A 66 14.55 9.78 -6.12
C VAL A 66 15.22 11.16 -6.21
N THR A 67 14.75 11.99 -7.13
CA THR A 67 15.30 13.32 -7.35
C THR A 67 14.20 14.36 -7.60
N PRO A 68 14.30 15.57 -7.01
CA PRO A 68 15.29 15.99 -6.03
C PRO A 68 15.07 15.30 -4.67
N SER A 69 16.16 14.96 -3.96
CA SER A 69 16.09 14.40 -2.60
C SER A 69 15.79 15.47 -1.55
N LEU A 70 16.12 16.73 -1.84
CA LEU A 70 15.85 17.89 -1.01
C LEU A 70 15.58 19.10 -1.90
N THR A 71 14.49 19.85 -1.64
CA THR A 71 14.15 21.07 -2.41
C THR A 71 13.30 22.01 -1.58
N ARG A 72 13.41 23.31 -1.87
CA ARG A 72 12.52 24.34 -1.30
C ARG A 72 11.26 24.45 -2.13
N MET A 73 10.12 24.56 -1.48
CA MET A 73 8.82 24.76 -2.12
C MET A 73 8.13 25.98 -1.49
N ALA A 74 7.83 26.97 -2.30
CA ALA A 74 6.98 28.10 -1.86
C ALA A 74 5.57 27.62 -1.52
N GLY A 75 4.83 28.42 -0.75
CA GLY A 75 3.40 28.20 -0.53
C GLY A 75 2.65 28.12 -1.87
N GLY A 76 1.77 27.13 -2.05
CA GLY A 76 1.08 26.86 -3.30
C GLY A 76 1.98 26.27 -4.40
N GLY A 77 3.27 26.05 -4.13
CA GLY A 77 4.24 25.52 -5.10
C GLY A 77 4.02 24.05 -5.45
N LYS A 78 4.51 23.65 -6.63
CA LYS A 78 4.44 22.25 -7.13
C LYS A 78 5.85 21.76 -7.45
N GLN A 79 6.08 20.48 -7.17
CA GLN A 79 7.34 19.79 -7.46
C GLN A 79 7.05 18.43 -8.08
N LEU A 80 7.83 18.03 -9.09
CA LEU A 80 7.86 16.65 -9.57
C LEU A 80 9.05 15.93 -8.91
N LEU A 81 8.75 14.82 -8.25
CA LEU A 81 9.76 13.86 -7.82
C LEU A 81 9.90 12.80 -8.91
N ARG A 82 11.12 12.54 -9.35
CA ARG A 82 11.42 11.52 -10.36
C ARG A 82 12.09 10.35 -9.67
N ILE A 83 11.59 9.16 -9.92
CA ILE A 83 12.15 7.89 -9.45
C ILE A 83 12.82 7.24 -10.65
N ILE A 84 14.09 6.89 -10.51
CA ILE A 84 14.93 6.35 -11.57
C ILE A 84 15.51 5.02 -11.11
N HIS A 85 15.39 3.98 -11.93
CA HIS A 85 16.00 2.67 -11.70
C HIS A 85 17.40 2.63 -12.34
N SER A 86 18.39 2.11 -11.60
CA SER A 86 19.77 2.00 -12.10
C SER A 86 20.01 0.81 -13.04
N GLY A 87 19.00 -0.03 -13.24
CA GLY A 87 19.07 -1.16 -14.19
C GLY A 87 19.64 -2.46 -13.64
N THR A 88 19.87 -2.59 -12.32
CA THR A 88 20.46 -3.78 -11.70
C THR A 88 19.62 -4.34 -10.55
N ASP A 89 19.84 -5.61 -10.24
CA ASP A 89 19.52 -6.28 -8.96
C ASP A 89 18.04 -6.33 -8.53
N MET A 90 17.09 -6.39 -9.48
CA MET A 90 15.68 -6.62 -9.17
C MET A 90 15.21 -7.99 -9.69
N PRO A 91 14.32 -8.70 -8.97
CA PRO A 91 13.67 -9.88 -9.51
C PRO A 91 13.00 -9.58 -10.85
N THR A 92 13.12 -10.53 -11.80
CA THR A 92 12.56 -10.38 -13.14
C THR A 92 11.27 -11.17 -13.35
N ASP A 93 10.92 -12.02 -12.39
CA ASP A 93 9.79 -12.95 -12.42
C ASP A 93 8.56 -12.46 -11.63
N ARG A 94 8.72 -11.39 -10.85
CA ARG A 94 7.68 -10.88 -9.95
C ARG A 94 7.80 -9.40 -9.67
N GLU A 95 6.70 -8.80 -9.26
CA GLU A 95 6.63 -7.42 -8.78
C GLU A 95 7.44 -7.26 -7.48
N SER A 96 8.15 -6.17 -7.37
CA SER A 96 8.85 -5.75 -6.15
C SER A 96 8.24 -4.49 -5.59
N VAL A 97 8.31 -4.29 -4.27
CA VAL A 97 7.78 -3.10 -3.61
C VAL A 97 8.89 -2.35 -2.89
N LEU A 98 8.85 -1.04 -2.98
CA LEU A 98 9.68 -0.08 -2.25
C LEU A 98 8.77 0.92 -1.56
N TRP A 99 9.33 1.68 -0.62
CA TRP A 99 8.63 2.78 0.02
C TRP A 99 9.26 4.11 -0.38
N LEU A 100 8.46 5.00 -0.95
CA LEU A 100 8.82 6.40 -1.11
C LEU A 100 8.34 7.18 0.11
N ASN A 101 9.26 7.83 0.78
CA ASN A 101 9.00 8.77 1.87
C ASN A 101 9.08 10.18 1.31
N VAL A 102 8.09 10.99 1.63
CA VAL A 102 8.03 12.41 1.29
C VAL A 102 7.70 13.17 2.56
N GLN A 103 8.64 13.98 3.02
CA GLN A 103 8.52 14.70 4.28
C GLN A 103 8.60 16.20 4.04
N GLU A 104 7.68 16.92 4.63
CA GLU A 104 7.78 18.38 4.77
C GLU A 104 8.57 18.75 6.01
N ILE A 105 9.41 19.74 5.86
CA ILE A 105 10.14 20.37 6.95
C ILE A 105 9.74 21.86 6.92
N PRO A 106 8.81 22.27 7.80
CA PRO A 106 8.37 23.65 7.84
C PRO A 106 9.47 24.57 8.41
N GLN A 107 9.38 25.86 8.14
CA GLN A 107 10.27 26.85 8.76
C GLN A 107 10.07 26.85 10.28
N THR A 108 11.14 27.16 11.01
CA THR A 108 11.11 27.22 12.47
C THR A 108 10.01 28.16 12.94
N ALA A 109 9.12 27.65 13.77
CA ALA A 109 8.02 28.42 14.34
C ALA A 109 8.51 29.41 15.40
N ALA A 110 7.70 30.44 15.71
CA ALA A 110 7.91 31.31 16.84
C ALA A 110 7.84 30.53 18.16
N GLN A 111 8.39 31.11 19.24
CA GLN A 111 8.32 30.51 20.57
C GLN A 111 6.86 30.23 20.98
N ASN A 112 6.66 29.13 21.69
CA ASN A 112 5.35 28.66 22.18
C ASN A 112 4.33 28.32 21.07
N THR A 113 4.80 27.91 19.89
CA THR A 113 3.93 27.46 18.79
C THR A 113 4.12 25.95 18.57
N LEU A 114 3.00 25.20 18.53
CA LEU A 114 3.03 23.80 18.12
C LEU A 114 3.27 23.73 16.61
N GLN A 115 4.32 23.03 16.20
CA GLN A 115 4.67 22.81 14.82
C GLN A 115 4.61 21.32 14.50
N ILE A 116 3.89 20.96 13.43
CA ILE A 116 3.73 19.57 12.99
C ILE A 116 4.45 19.40 11.66
N ALA A 117 5.38 18.46 11.59
CA ALA A 117 5.99 18.01 10.35
C ALA A 117 5.31 16.69 9.93
N ILE A 118 4.87 16.61 8.68
CA ILE A 118 4.17 15.44 8.14
C ILE A 118 5.11 14.68 7.21
N ARG A 119 5.21 13.36 7.43
CA ARG A 119 5.85 12.43 6.51
C ARG A 119 4.77 11.52 5.90
N GLN A 120 4.64 11.54 4.59
CA GLN A 120 3.84 10.60 3.83
C GLN A 120 4.72 9.48 3.32
N ARG A 121 4.23 8.25 3.43
CA ARG A 121 4.93 7.05 2.99
C ARG A 121 4.02 6.29 2.05
N ILE A 122 4.40 6.21 0.76
CA ILE A 122 3.64 5.53 -0.27
C ILE A 122 4.43 4.40 -0.90
N LYS A 123 3.72 3.42 -1.46
CA LYS A 123 4.33 2.27 -2.12
C LYS A 123 4.75 2.63 -3.54
N VAL A 124 5.94 2.14 -3.94
CA VAL A 124 6.41 2.11 -5.31
C VAL A 124 6.50 0.65 -5.72
N PHE A 125 5.70 0.24 -6.69
CA PHE A 125 5.70 -1.12 -7.24
C PHE A 125 6.52 -1.13 -8.51
N PHE A 126 7.64 -1.86 -8.50
CA PHE A 126 8.44 -2.11 -9.69
C PHE A 126 7.97 -3.39 -10.37
N ARG A 127 7.63 -3.29 -11.64
CA ARG A 127 7.17 -4.39 -12.49
C ARG A 127 8.16 -4.66 -13.59
N PRO A 128 8.92 -5.75 -13.54
CA PRO A 128 9.78 -6.16 -14.64
C PRO A 128 8.99 -6.29 -15.94
N ASP A 129 9.66 -6.07 -17.04
CA ASP A 129 9.06 -6.25 -18.35
C ASP A 129 8.72 -7.73 -18.61
N GLY A 130 7.65 -7.99 -19.37
CA GLY A 130 7.23 -9.34 -19.73
C GLY A 130 6.55 -10.17 -18.63
N MET A 131 6.17 -9.55 -17.51
CA MET A 131 5.43 -10.27 -16.47
C MET A 131 4.07 -10.80 -16.99
N PRO A 132 3.72 -12.06 -16.67
CA PRO A 132 2.44 -12.61 -17.10
C PRO A 132 1.26 -12.10 -16.27
N GLY A 133 0.07 -12.11 -16.86
CA GLY A 133 -1.20 -11.82 -16.18
C GLY A 133 -1.53 -10.33 -16.11
N ASP A 134 -2.61 -10.04 -15.39
CA ASP A 134 -3.14 -8.69 -15.18
C ASP A 134 -3.16 -8.37 -13.66
N PRO A 135 -2.45 -7.33 -13.20
CA PRO A 135 -2.46 -6.95 -11.79
C PRO A 135 -3.86 -6.60 -11.26
N LEU A 136 -4.78 -6.14 -12.13
CA LEU A 136 -6.15 -5.83 -11.73
C LEU A 136 -6.96 -7.10 -11.39
N GLN A 137 -6.54 -8.27 -11.88
CA GLN A 137 -7.16 -9.57 -11.59
C GLN A 137 -6.47 -10.32 -10.44
N ALA A 138 -5.32 -9.86 -9.97
CA ALA A 138 -4.57 -10.52 -8.90
C ALA A 138 -5.41 -10.79 -7.62
N PRO A 139 -6.34 -9.92 -7.18
CA PRO A 139 -7.18 -10.22 -6.03
C PRO A 139 -8.13 -11.43 -6.24
N GLU A 140 -8.53 -11.72 -7.47
CA GLU A 140 -9.38 -12.88 -7.83
C GLU A 140 -8.60 -14.18 -7.85
N GLN A 141 -7.26 -14.11 -7.95
CA GLN A 141 -6.37 -15.26 -7.96
C GLN A 141 -5.93 -15.69 -6.54
N LEU A 142 -6.26 -14.93 -5.51
CA LEU A 142 -5.98 -15.30 -4.13
C LEU A 142 -6.71 -16.60 -3.78
N ASN A 143 -5.95 -17.61 -3.35
CA ASN A 143 -6.48 -18.89 -2.95
C ASN A 143 -6.74 -18.92 -1.44
N TRP A 144 -8.00 -18.97 -1.07
CA TRP A 144 -8.46 -19.02 0.32
C TRP A 144 -8.74 -20.46 0.71
N LYS A 145 -8.18 -20.93 1.82
CA LYS A 145 -8.33 -22.30 2.32
C LYS A 145 -8.68 -22.29 3.81
N THR A 146 -9.65 -23.09 4.21
CA THR A 146 -9.90 -23.35 5.63
C THR A 146 -8.79 -24.26 6.16
N GLY A 147 -8.04 -23.79 7.14
CA GLY A 147 -7.01 -24.58 7.82
C GLY A 147 -7.59 -25.41 8.98
N ASN A 148 -6.74 -26.29 9.54
CA ASN A 148 -6.98 -26.94 10.81
C ASN A 148 -6.89 -25.93 11.96
N ASN A 149 -7.42 -26.29 13.14
CA ASN A 149 -7.31 -25.49 14.38
C ASN A 149 -7.88 -24.06 14.26
N ASP A 150 -9.10 -23.93 13.74
CA ASP A 150 -9.78 -22.64 13.60
C ASP A 150 -8.90 -21.57 12.95
N SER A 151 -8.41 -21.85 11.77
CA SER A 151 -7.61 -20.93 10.97
C SER A 151 -8.12 -20.81 9.54
N LEU A 152 -7.83 -19.69 8.91
CA LEU A 152 -7.98 -19.45 7.48
C LEU A 152 -6.60 -19.13 6.91
N GLN A 153 -6.27 -19.73 5.79
CA GLN A 153 -5.07 -19.41 5.04
C GLN A 153 -5.47 -18.70 3.74
N VAL A 154 -4.72 -17.68 3.37
CA VAL A 154 -4.77 -17.08 2.04
C VAL A 154 -3.38 -17.14 1.42
N GLU A 155 -3.32 -17.54 0.16
CA GLU A 155 -2.11 -17.66 -0.64
C GLU A 155 -2.24 -16.77 -1.87
N ASN A 156 -1.18 -16.03 -2.17
CA ASN A 156 -1.04 -15.29 -3.43
C ASN A 156 -0.12 -16.08 -4.38
N PRO A 157 -0.65 -16.89 -5.31
CA PRO A 157 0.17 -17.65 -6.24
C PRO A 157 0.73 -16.80 -7.38
N GLY A 158 0.20 -15.58 -7.55
CA GLY A 158 0.52 -14.69 -8.67
C GLY A 158 1.81 -13.90 -8.48
N PRO A 159 2.26 -13.21 -9.54
CA PRO A 159 3.49 -12.41 -9.52
C PRO A 159 3.27 -10.98 -9.02
N TYR A 160 2.05 -10.56 -8.70
CA TYR A 160 1.71 -9.22 -8.26
C TYR A 160 1.36 -9.15 -6.78
N HIS A 161 1.68 -8.03 -6.11
CA HIS A 161 1.21 -7.77 -4.76
C HIS A 161 -0.29 -7.51 -4.74
N VAL A 162 -0.96 -8.00 -3.71
CA VAL A 162 -2.37 -7.68 -3.46
C VAL A 162 -2.48 -6.88 -2.16
N SER A 163 -2.92 -5.62 -2.27
CA SER A 163 -3.16 -4.75 -1.10
C SER A 163 -4.62 -4.86 -0.69
N MET A 164 -4.87 -5.38 0.50
CA MET A 164 -6.22 -5.59 1.04
C MET A 164 -6.47 -4.69 2.23
N LEU A 165 -7.69 -4.18 2.32
CA LEU A 165 -8.24 -3.43 3.46
C LEU A 165 -9.49 -4.13 3.98
N LYS A 166 -9.76 -3.92 5.26
CA LYS A 166 -11.02 -4.36 5.92
C LYS A 166 -11.33 -5.83 5.63
N ILE A 167 -10.33 -6.70 5.84
CA ILE A 167 -10.55 -8.14 5.68
C ILE A 167 -11.43 -8.59 6.85
N SER A 168 -12.60 -9.12 6.56
CA SER A 168 -13.55 -9.67 7.53
C SER A 168 -13.86 -11.11 7.16
N VAL A 169 -13.80 -11.99 8.14
CA VAL A 169 -14.18 -13.41 8.03
C VAL A 169 -15.40 -13.65 8.92
N ARG A 170 -16.48 -14.07 8.32
CA ARG A 170 -17.76 -14.30 9.02
C ARG A 170 -18.26 -15.72 8.81
N GLN A 171 -18.97 -16.21 9.81
CA GLN A 171 -19.75 -17.42 9.73
C GLN A 171 -21.16 -17.09 10.25
N ASP A 172 -22.15 -17.22 9.40
CA ASP A 172 -23.49 -16.66 9.66
C ASP A 172 -23.39 -15.16 10.00
N ASP A 173 -23.94 -14.74 11.13
CA ASP A 173 -23.90 -13.35 11.61
C ASP A 173 -22.70 -13.05 12.54
N VAL A 174 -21.82 -14.02 12.78
CA VAL A 174 -20.70 -13.88 13.70
C VAL A 174 -19.41 -13.53 12.93
N GLU A 175 -18.74 -12.46 13.33
CA GLU A 175 -17.41 -12.15 12.85
C GLU A 175 -16.37 -12.98 13.60
N LEU A 176 -15.56 -13.75 12.86
CA LEU A 176 -14.53 -14.65 13.40
C LEU A 176 -13.13 -14.05 13.35
N ALA A 177 -12.88 -13.13 12.42
CA ALA A 177 -11.65 -12.38 12.32
C ALA A 177 -11.86 -11.07 11.58
N SER A 178 -11.09 -10.05 11.95
CA SER A 178 -11.05 -8.74 11.29
C SER A 178 -9.60 -8.23 11.21
N ILE A 179 -9.16 -7.76 10.03
CA ILE A 179 -7.84 -7.19 9.80
C ILE A 179 -8.01 -5.91 9.01
N GLU A 180 -7.53 -4.78 9.56
CA GLU A 180 -7.71 -3.46 8.96
C GLU A 180 -6.98 -3.32 7.61
N SER A 181 -5.74 -3.80 7.53
CA SER A 181 -4.97 -3.74 6.30
C SER A 181 -3.91 -4.83 6.24
N GLN A 182 -3.76 -5.42 5.07
CA GLN A 182 -2.74 -6.43 4.79
C GLN A 182 -2.31 -6.34 3.32
N MET A 183 -1.03 -6.46 3.06
CA MET A 183 -0.52 -6.67 1.71
C MET A 183 0.10 -8.06 1.62
N LEU A 184 -0.30 -8.81 0.61
CA LEU A 184 0.28 -10.11 0.28
C LEU A 184 1.25 -9.94 -0.88
N ALA A 185 2.51 -10.27 -0.64
CA ALA A 185 3.53 -10.29 -1.69
C ALA A 185 3.31 -11.46 -2.66
N PRO A 186 3.93 -11.45 -3.84
CA PRO A 186 3.99 -12.60 -4.73
C PRO A 186 4.45 -13.86 -3.99
N GLN A 187 3.75 -14.98 -4.20
CA GLN A 187 4.05 -16.29 -3.62
C GLN A 187 4.02 -16.35 -2.08
N GLN A 188 3.42 -15.35 -1.45
CA GLN A 188 3.28 -15.29 0.01
C GLN A 188 1.97 -15.94 0.46
N SER A 189 2.03 -16.60 1.61
CA SER A 189 0.86 -17.07 2.35
C SER A 189 0.71 -16.32 3.67
N LEU A 190 -0.54 -16.11 4.08
CA LEU A 190 -0.92 -15.53 5.37
C LEU A 190 -1.85 -16.48 6.09
N HIS A 191 -1.60 -16.71 7.38
CA HIS A 191 -2.49 -17.45 8.27
C HIS A 191 -3.26 -16.48 9.15
N ILE A 192 -4.57 -16.61 9.15
CA ILE A 192 -5.50 -15.79 9.92
C ILE A 192 -6.12 -16.67 10.99
N PRO A 193 -5.81 -16.47 12.28
CA PRO A 193 -6.49 -17.17 13.35
C PRO A 193 -7.96 -16.73 13.41
N LEU A 194 -8.86 -17.68 13.56
CA LEU A 194 -10.28 -17.43 13.67
C LEU A 194 -10.74 -17.65 15.11
N LEU A 195 -11.71 -16.89 15.56
CA LEU A 195 -12.51 -17.28 16.69
C LEU A 195 -13.19 -18.62 16.38
N ARG A 196 -13.55 -19.39 17.43
CA ARG A 196 -14.07 -20.76 17.29
C ARG A 196 -15.18 -20.86 16.24
N LYS A 197 -14.96 -21.69 15.22
CA LYS A 197 -15.95 -21.98 14.17
C LYS A 197 -17.08 -22.83 14.72
N LYS A 198 -18.30 -22.61 14.24
CA LYS A 198 -19.40 -23.54 14.40
C LYS A 198 -19.38 -24.55 13.26
N GLY A 199 -19.62 -25.83 13.55
CA GLY A 199 -19.65 -26.85 12.51
C GLY A 199 -20.75 -26.60 11.47
N GLY A 200 -20.46 -26.83 10.19
CA GLY A 200 -21.46 -26.96 9.11
C GLY A 200 -21.75 -25.72 8.27
N ALA A 201 -21.62 -24.50 8.80
CA ALA A 201 -21.90 -23.29 8.01
C ALA A 201 -20.67 -22.83 7.21
N PRO A 202 -20.84 -22.29 5.98
CA PRO A 202 -19.74 -21.77 5.18
C PRO A 202 -19.12 -20.52 5.79
N LEU A 203 -17.82 -20.32 5.56
CA LEU A 203 -17.15 -19.06 5.86
C LEU A 203 -17.34 -18.07 4.71
N VAL A 204 -17.61 -16.83 5.06
CA VAL A 204 -17.66 -15.73 4.12
C VAL A 204 -16.49 -14.80 4.41
N VAL A 205 -15.59 -14.67 3.43
CA VAL A 205 -14.48 -13.71 3.46
C VAL A 205 -14.87 -12.51 2.62
N SER A 206 -14.71 -11.32 3.15
CA SER A 206 -14.88 -10.07 2.41
C SER A 206 -13.68 -9.17 2.65
N PHE A 207 -13.23 -8.48 1.62
CA PHE A 207 -12.14 -7.50 1.68
C PHE A 207 -12.28 -6.46 0.58
N VAL A 208 -11.55 -5.36 0.72
CA VAL A 208 -11.42 -4.32 -0.30
C VAL A 208 -9.99 -4.36 -0.82
N SER A 209 -9.80 -4.56 -2.12
CA SER A 209 -8.48 -4.42 -2.75
C SER A 209 -8.27 -3.01 -3.28
N ILE A 210 -7.03 -2.51 -3.15
CA ILE A 210 -6.64 -1.22 -3.73
C ILE A 210 -5.89 -1.49 -5.03
N ASN A 211 -6.46 -1.03 -6.15
CA ASN A 211 -5.86 -1.19 -7.48
C ASN A 211 -4.74 -0.17 -7.76
N ASP A 212 -4.12 -0.25 -8.94
CA ASP A 212 -3.02 0.61 -9.38
C ASP A 212 -3.34 2.10 -9.37
N TYR A 213 -4.60 2.43 -9.63
CA TYR A 213 -5.10 3.81 -9.67
C TYR A 213 -5.49 4.35 -8.29
N GLY A 214 -5.29 3.55 -7.21
CA GLY A 214 -5.72 3.89 -5.86
C GLY A 214 -7.22 3.65 -5.61
N GLY A 215 -7.94 3.10 -6.59
CA GLY A 215 -9.36 2.77 -6.48
C GLY A 215 -9.59 1.57 -5.57
N GLN A 216 -10.65 1.64 -4.76
CA GLN A 216 -11.07 0.59 -3.84
C GLN A 216 -12.09 -0.32 -4.51
N VAL A 217 -11.80 -1.61 -4.58
CA VAL A 217 -12.65 -2.62 -5.22
C VAL A 217 -13.01 -3.70 -4.21
N PRO A 218 -14.30 -3.90 -3.91
CA PRO A 218 -14.73 -4.91 -2.96
C PRO A 218 -14.72 -6.32 -3.57
N TYR A 219 -14.29 -7.31 -2.77
CA TYR A 219 -14.25 -8.72 -3.13
C TYR A 219 -14.91 -9.58 -2.05
N ARG A 220 -15.43 -10.74 -2.46
CA ARG A 220 -16.06 -11.71 -1.57
C ARG A 220 -15.75 -13.12 -2.03
N ALA A 221 -15.41 -14.00 -1.06
CA ALA A 221 -15.31 -15.45 -1.22
C ALA A 221 -16.26 -16.14 -0.26
N THR A 222 -16.84 -17.26 -0.67
CA THR A 222 -17.61 -18.16 0.20
C THR A 222 -16.95 -19.52 0.19
N LEU A 223 -16.57 -20.02 1.35
CA LEU A 223 -15.85 -21.27 1.52
C LEU A 223 -16.73 -22.27 2.25
N ALA A 224 -17.04 -23.40 1.61
CA ALA A 224 -17.62 -24.53 2.28
C ALA A 224 -16.58 -25.18 3.23
N ASN A 225 -17.03 -26.08 4.11
CA ASN A 225 -16.15 -26.75 5.06
C ASN A 225 -15.05 -27.54 4.31
N HIS A 226 -13.80 -27.30 4.71
CA HIS A 226 -12.60 -27.96 4.18
C HIS A 226 -12.29 -27.71 2.69
N GLU A 227 -12.91 -26.71 2.09
CA GLU A 227 -12.68 -26.35 0.70
C GLU A 227 -11.78 -25.12 0.56
N SER A 228 -11.15 -25.04 -0.60
CA SER A 228 -10.50 -23.81 -1.07
C SER A 228 -11.45 -23.06 -2.00
N GLY A 229 -11.29 -21.74 -2.07
CA GLY A 229 -12.11 -20.90 -2.94
C GLY A 229 -11.40 -19.62 -3.33
N TYR A 230 -11.94 -19.00 -4.36
CA TYR A 230 -11.47 -17.73 -4.90
C TYR A 230 -12.48 -16.62 -4.61
N ALA A 231 -11.96 -15.42 -4.45
CA ALA A 231 -12.83 -14.27 -4.31
C ALA A 231 -13.28 -13.76 -5.67
N SER A 232 -14.51 -13.28 -5.74
CA SER A 232 -15.03 -12.57 -6.91
C SER A 232 -15.32 -11.11 -6.55
N LYS A 233 -15.22 -10.25 -7.55
CA LYS A 233 -15.54 -8.83 -7.43
C LYS A 233 -17.02 -8.65 -7.10
N VAL A 234 -17.30 -7.82 -6.10
CA VAL A 234 -18.68 -7.46 -5.75
C VAL A 234 -19.11 -6.31 -6.64
N MET A 235 -20.14 -6.54 -7.47
CA MET A 235 -20.72 -5.48 -8.30
C MET A 235 -21.56 -4.54 -7.41
N PRO A 236 -21.45 -3.22 -7.55
CA PRO A 236 -22.39 -2.29 -6.93
C PRO A 236 -23.80 -2.58 -7.46
N ARG A 237 -24.76 -2.62 -6.56
CA ARG A 237 -26.20 -2.68 -6.93
C ARG A 237 -26.70 -1.34 -7.40
#